data_763f6a6ae228055cd7b000c9e1280699
#
_entry.id   763f6a6ae228055cd7b000c9e1280699
#
_cell.length_a   1.000
_cell.length_b   1.000
_cell.length_c   1.000
_cell.angle_alpha   90.00
_cell.angle_beta   90.00
_cell.angle_gamma   90.00
#
_symmetry.space_group_name_H-M   'P 1'
#
loop_
_entity.id
_entity.type
_entity.pdbx_description
1 polymer ?
#
loop_
_entity_poly.entity_id
_entity_poly.type
_entity_poly.pdbx_seq_one_letter_code
_entity_poly.pdbx_strand_id
1 'polypeptide(L)'
;MSEVIRHTNFSVSNLSYSKPSNQQNVYYGAINYKDDKPCYIQSTKLVVKEIKEENKQTFMIVSVDLNDFSFYDLLVKLDDHNLSSTYQLSKDWFNKELPMDILENMYRRITKPFMKDELPEIQLKIPMNKQKSICSIYDSSNNSIDIEQVKEGSVIVCILHIKGLKFLKKDYYCDNYISQIKLCETSNYLIPTKCLIDFEDQKSLINDPKYDYEILDEEVILLSKEKTELEEKYKQLEIKITGDQQNLIELKKKIDNLN
;
A
#
# COMPACT_ATOMS: atom_id res chain seq x y z
N MET A 1 -27.07 5.56 6.39
CA MET A 1 -26.17 4.93 5.41
C MET A 1 -24.73 5.14 5.87
N SER A 2 -23.89 4.11 5.81
CA SER A 2 -22.47 4.25 6.13
C SER A 2 -21.83 5.08 5.01
N GLU A 3 -21.10 6.11 5.38
CA GLU A 3 -20.39 6.97 4.44
C GLU A 3 -19.07 6.31 4.04
N VAL A 4 -18.80 6.20 2.73
CA VAL A 4 -17.52 5.74 2.19
C VAL A 4 -16.62 6.95 1.96
N ILE A 5 -15.46 6.94 2.56
CA ILE A 5 -14.52 8.06 2.53
C ILE A 5 -13.41 7.72 1.55
N ARG A 6 -13.13 8.61 0.60
CA ARG A 6 -11.95 8.46 -0.26
C ARG A 6 -10.68 8.55 0.57
N HIS A 7 -9.68 7.73 0.26
CA HIS A 7 -8.39 7.73 0.97
C HIS A 7 -7.76 9.13 1.10
N THR A 8 -7.91 10.00 0.09
CA THR A 8 -7.40 11.38 0.11
C THR A 8 -8.07 12.28 1.15
N ASN A 9 -9.31 11.99 1.54
CA ASN A 9 -10.11 12.76 2.50
C ASN A 9 -10.14 12.11 3.88
N PHE A 10 -9.47 10.99 4.05
CA PHE A 10 -9.43 10.25 5.30
C PHE A 10 -8.34 10.81 6.22
N SER A 11 -8.66 10.98 7.49
CA SER A 11 -7.68 11.36 8.52
C SER A 11 -7.73 10.39 9.69
N VAL A 12 -6.60 9.80 10.03
CA VAL A 12 -6.47 8.88 11.18
C VAL A 12 -6.83 9.55 12.52
N SER A 13 -6.70 10.87 12.63
CA SER A 13 -7.07 11.64 13.83
C SER A 13 -8.57 11.63 14.14
N ASN A 14 -9.40 11.24 13.19
CA ASN A 14 -10.85 11.12 13.34
C ASN A 14 -11.29 9.70 13.78
N LEU A 15 -10.34 8.82 14.05
CA LEU A 15 -10.62 7.47 14.55
C LEU A 15 -10.87 7.52 16.05
N SER A 16 -11.84 6.74 16.49
CA SER A 16 -12.11 6.45 17.89
C SER A 16 -12.04 4.94 18.16
N TYR A 17 -11.57 4.59 19.34
CA TYR A 17 -11.31 3.19 19.73
C TYR A 17 -12.16 2.84 20.95
N SER A 18 -12.91 1.75 20.87
CA SER A 18 -13.60 1.22 22.05
C SER A 18 -12.65 0.38 22.92
N LYS A 19 -12.92 0.35 24.21
CA LYS A 19 -12.21 -0.56 25.13
C LYS A 19 -12.39 -2.01 24.67
N PRO A 20 -11.30 -2.80 24.54
CA PRO A 20 -11.41 -4.19 24.13
C PRO A 20 -12.25 -5.02 25.09
N SER A 21 -13.21 -5.76 24.55
CA SER A 21 -14.05 -6.70 25.26
C SER A 21 -13.80 -8.13 24.80
N ASN A 22 -14.02 -9.10 25.67
CA ASN A 22 -13.84 -10.53 25.33
C ASN A 22 -14.98 -10.99 24.42
N GLN A 23 -14.63 -11.42 23.22
CA GLN A 23 -15.53 -12.02 22.25
C GLN A 23 -15.01 -13.42 21.90
N GLN A 24 -15.62 -14.47 22.47
CA GLN A 24 -15.29 -15.87 22.16
C GLN A 24 -13.77 -16.20 22.27
N ASN A 25 -13.14 -15.85 23.40
CA ASN A 25 -11.72 -16.03 23.70
C ASN A 25 -10.74 -15.10 22.95
N VAL A 26 -11.22 -14.07 22.33
CA VAL A 26 -10.43 -13.00 21.70
C VAL A 26 -10.88 -11.66 22.25
N TYR A 27 -9.94 -10.78 22.59
CA TYR A 27 -10.28 -9.42 22.96
C TYR A 27 -10.39 -8.59 21.67
N TYR A 28 -11.46 -7.81 21.60
CA TYR A 28 -11.80 -7.03 20.43
C TYR A 28 -12.23 -5.61 20.81
N GLY A 29 -11.56 -4.60 20.27
CA GLY A 29 -11.91 -3.19 20.39
C GLY A 29 -12.34 -2.64 19.03
N ALA A 30 -13.56 -2.12 18.92
CA ALA A 30 -14.04 -1.54 17.67
C ALA A 30 -13.27 -0.26 17.33
N ILE A 31 -13.06 -0.02 16.03
CA ILE A 31 -12.59 1.25 15.46
C ILE A 31 -13.76 1.89 14.75
N ASN A 32 -14.06 3.13 15.12
CA ASN A 32 -15.08 3.95 14.50
C ASN A 32 -14.45 5.22 13.90
N TYR A 33 -15.17 5.84 12.97
CA TYR A 33 -14.77 7.09 12.35
C TYR A 33 -15.85 8.13 12.57
N LYS A 34 -15.49 9.32 13.05
CA LYS A 34 -16.39 10.44 13.33
C LYS A 34 -17.78 10.00 13.85
N ASP A 35 -18.19 10.45 14.98
CA ASP A 35 -19.54 10.18 15.55
C ASP A 35 -19.92 8.69 15.61
N ASP A 36 -18.96 7.82 15.95
CA ASP A 36 -19.14 6.37 16.12
C ASP A 36 -19.66 5.63 14.86
N LYS A 37 -19.41 6.17 13.67
CA LYS A 37 -19.76 5.51 12.42
C LYS A 37 -18.75 4.43 12.03
N PRO A 38 -19.18 3.36 11.34
CA PRO A 38 -18.27 2.38 10.77
C PRO A 38 -17.29 3.04 9.79
N CYS A 39 -16.04 2.60 9.82
CA CYS A 39 -14.94 3.17 9.03
C CYS A 39 -14.80 2.46 7.70
N TYR A 40 -15.23 3.08 6.59
CA TYR A 40 -15.09 2.58 5.23
C TYR A 40 -14.20 3.51 4.41
N ILE A 41 -13.13 2.96 3.83
CA ILE A 41 -12.14 3.72 3.06
C ILE A 41 -12.12 3.19 1.62
N GLN A 42 -12.30 4.08 0.64
CA GLN A 42 -12.09 3.75 -0.76
C GLN A 42 -10.61 3.92 -1.11
N SER A 43 -10.01 2.87 -1.68
CA SER A 43 -8.62 2.86 -2.13
C SER A 43 -8.39 3.71 -3.39
N THR A 44 -7.12 3.89 -3.74
CA THR A 44 -6.69 4.23 -5.10
C THR A 44 -6.84 3.00 -6.02
N LYS A 45 -6.37 3.09 -7.26
CA LYS A 45 -6.19 1.92 -8.14
C LYS A 45 -5.10 1.03 -7.56
N LEU A 46 -5.39 -0.26 -7.50
CA LEU A 46 -4.49 -1.29 -7.00
C LEU A 46 -4.37 -2.39 -8.05
N VAL A 47 -3.19 -3.00 -8.14
CA VAL A 47 -2.96 -4.13 -9.05
C VAL A 47 -2.97 -5.42 -8.25
N VAL A 48 -3.83 -6.35 -8.61
CA VAL A 48 -3.91 -7.68 -7.99
C VAL A 48 -2.66 -8.48 -8.35
N LYS A 49 -1.93 -8.94 -7.34
CA LYS A 49 -0.77 -9.83 -7.49
C LYS A 49 -1.17 -11.29 -7.32
N GLU A 50 -1.94 -11.56 -6.29
CA GLU A 50 -2.31 -12.93 -5.94
C GLU A 50 -3.58 -12.93 -5.08
N ILE A 51 -4.38 -13.98 -5.21
CA ILE A 51 -5.44 -14.33 -4.24
C ILE A 51 -5.07 -15.68 -3.65
N LYS A 52 -4.82 -15.72 -2.34
CA LYS A 52 -4.39 -16.93 -1.64
C LYS A 52 -5.25 -17.25 -0.43
N GLU A 53 -5.31 -18.53 -0.10
CA GLU A 53 -5.90 -19.00 1.15
C GLU A 53 -4.80 -19.33 2.16
N GLU A 54 -4.90 -18.73 3.34
CA GLU A 54 -3.97 -18.95 4.43
C GLU A 54 -4.75 -19.06 5.75
N ASN A 55 -4.51 -20.15 6.52
CA ASN A 55 -5.19 -20.37 7.82
C ASN A 55 -6.72 -20.29 7.74
N LYS A 56 -7.34 -20.82 6.69
CA LYS A 56 -8.78 -20.77 6.42
C LYS A 56 -9.32 -19.34 6.21
N GLN A 57 -8.48 -18.42 5.85
CA GLN A 57 -8.83 -17.05 5.48
C GLN A 57 -8.32 -16.78 4.07
N THR A 58 -9.12 -16.08 3.28
CA THR A 58 -8.75 -15.69 1.92
C THR A 58 -8.22 -14.27 1.94
N PHE A 59 -7.05 -14.09 1.34
CA PHE A 59 -6.37 -12.81 1.21
C PHE A 59 -6.14 -12.48 -0.24
N MET A 60 -6.24 -11.21 -0.56
CA MET A 60 -5.81 -10.62 -1.82
C MET A 60 -4.54 -9.83 -1.55
N ILE A 61 -3.48 -10.17 -2.25
CA ILE A 61 -2.24 -9.40 -2.27
C ILE A 61 -2.33 -8.42 -3.43
N VAL A 62 -2.16 -7.15 -3.13
CA VAL A 62 -2.21 -6.07 -4.12
C VAL A 62 -0.96 -5.21 -4.01
N SER A 63 -0.55 -4.60 -5.12
CA SER A 63 0.43 -3.53 -5.14
C SER A 63 -0.25 -2.21 -5.51
N VAL A 64 0.35 -1.11 -5.09
CA VAL A 64 -0.05 0.23 -5.52
C VAL A 64 0.49 0.53 -6.91
N ASP A 65 -0.09 1.54 -7.57
CA ASP A 65 0.47 2.11 -8.81
C ASP A 65 1.82 2.78 -8.50
N LEU A 66 2.79 2.65 -9.41
CA LEU A 66 4.11 3.29 -9.31
C LEU A 66 4.06 4.81 -9.10
N ASN A 67 3.00 5.44 -9.59
CA ASN A 67 2.82 6.89 -9.53
C ASN A 67 1.90 7.36 -8.39
N ASP A 68 1.31 6.42 -7.62
CA ASP A 68 0.38 6.76 -6.54
C ASP A 68 0.53 5.85 -5.31
N PHE A 69 1.37 6.27 -4.39
CA PHE A 69 1.60 5.60 -3.10
C PHE A 69 0.66 6.08 -1.99
N SER A 70 -0.24 7.02 -2.28
CA SER A 70 -1.04 7.72 -1.27
C SER A 70 -1.89 6.78 -0.40
N PHE A 71 -2.41 5.69 -0.96
CA PHE A 71 -3.16 4.70 -0.20
C PHE A 71 -2.26 3.83 0.69
N TYR A 72 -1.07 3.46 0.22
CA TYR A 72 -0.08 2.76 1.04
C TYR A 72 0.36 3.62 2.22
N ASP A 73 0.71 4.87 1.99
CA ASP A 73 1.09 5.82 3.03
C ASP A 73 -0.02 6.03 4.06
N LEU A 74 -1.28 6.03 3.62
CA LEU A 74 -2.42 6.08 4.52
C LEU A 74 -2.47 4.85 5.43
N LEU A 75 -2.24 3.65 4.89
CA LEU A 75 -2.26 2.41 5.68
C LEU A 75 -1.08 2.35 6.65
N VAL A 76 0.10 2.85 6.27
CA VAL A 76 1.24 3.01 7.19
C VAL A 76 0.87 3.96 8.34
N LYS A 77 0.29 5.12 8.04
CA LYS A 77 -0.18 6.07 9.06
C LYS A 77 -1.26 5.46 9.95
N LEU A 78 -2.14 4.62 9.41
CA LEU A 78 -3.16 3.90 10.17
C LEU A 78 -2.50 2.90 11.14
N ASP A 79 -1.51 2.14 10.69
CA ASP A 79 -0.76 1.20 11.53
C ASP A 79 -0.05 1.93 12.68
N ASP A 80 0.63 3.04 12.40
CA ASP A 80 1.31 3.85 13.41
C ASP A 80 0.32 4.49 14.40
N HIS A 81 -0.84 4.93 13.90
CA HIS A 81 -1.89 5.48 14.75
C HIS A 81 -2.52 4.40 15.65
N ASN A 82 -2.76 3.19 15.13
CA ASN A 82 -3.24 2.06 15.93
C ASN A 82 -2.26 1.70 17.06
N LEU A 83 -0.98 1.68 16.77
CA LEU A 83 0.08 1.40 17.74
C LEU A 83 0.13 2.48 18.82
N SER A 84 0.18 3.75 18.43
CA SER A 84 0.20 4.89 19.34
C SER A 84 -1.04 4.95 20.22
N SER A 85 -2.22 4.72 19.65
CA SER A 85 -3.49 4.70 20.40
C SER A 85 -3.54 3.53 21.38
N THR A 86 -3.04 2.36 20.98
CA THR A 86 -2.94 1.20 21.89
C THR A 86 -2.01 1.50 23.05
N TYR A 87 -0.89 2.16 22.83
CA TYR A 87 0.05 2.58 23.88
C TYR A 87 -0.63 3.53 24.85
N GLN A 88 -1.24 4.60 24.36
CA GLN A 88 -1.89 5.62 25.18
C GLN A 88 -3.05 5.07 26.02
N LEU A 89 -3.81 4.14 25.45
CA LEU A 89 -4.99 3.55 26.08
C LEU A 89 -4.71 2.25 26.85
N SER A 90 -3.47 1.77 26.83
CA SER A 90 -3.10 0.47 27.44
C SER A 90 -3.47 0.37 28.91
N LYS A 91 -3.26 1.44 29.67
CA LYS A 91 -3.60 1.48 31.10
C LYS A 91 -5.11 1.32 31.34
N ASP A 92 -5.93 1.98 30.54
CA ASP A 92 -7.39 1.92 30.66
C ASP A 92 -7.95 0.60 30.15
N TRP A 93 -7.32 0.02 29.13
CA TRP A 93 -7.77 -1.21 28.49
C TRP A 93 -7.36 -2.47 29.25
N PHE A 94 -6.12 -2.48 29.75
CA PHE A 94 -5.50 -3.69 30.33
C PHE A 94 -5.19 -3.53 31.81
N ASN A 95 -5.55 -2.41 32.46
CA ASN A 95 -5.18 -2.05 33.83
C ASN A 95 -3.65 -2.07 34.07
N LYS A 96 -2.86 -1.96 33.00
CA LYS A 96 -1.40 -1.96 33.01
C LYS A 96 -0.89 -1.13 31.84
N GLU A 97 0.04 -0.25 32.13
CA GLU A 97 0.79 0.46 31.08
C GLU A 97 1.73 -0.53 30.40
N LEU A 98 1.59 -0.66 29.06
CA LEU A 98 2.43 -1.56 28.26
C LEU A 98 3.53 -0.73 27.59
N PRO A 99 4.80 -1.15 27.67
CA PRO A 99 5.90 -0.49 26.96
C PRO A 99 5.70 -0.52 25.43
N MET A 100 6.15 0.54 24.76
CA MET A 100 5.99 0.67 23.31
C MET A 100 6.68 -0.45 22.54
N ASP A 101 7.88 -0.83 22.95
CA ASP A 101 8.68 -1.91 22.36
C ASP A 101 7.96 -3.27 22.40
N ILE A 102 7.23 -3.55 23.47
CA ILE A 102 6.39 -4.75 23.57
C ILE A 102 5.22 -4.67 22.58
N LEU A 103 4.57 -3.51 22.52
CA LEU A 103 3.44 -3.32 21.61
C LEU A 103 3.86 -3.40 20.15
N GLU A 104 5.00 -2.82 19.77
CA GLU A 104 5.57 -2.92 18.42
C GLU A 104 5.86 -4.38 18.04
N ASN A 105 6.48 -5.14 18.94
CA ASN A 105 6.78 -6.54 18.71
C ASN A 105 5.52 -7.43 18.57
N MET A 106 4.41 -7.01 19.18
CA MET A 106 3.13 -7.73 19.13
C MET A 106 2.25 -7.28 17.96
N TYR A 107 2.43 -6.07 17.43
CA TYR A 107 1.56 -5.53 16.38
C TYR A 107 1.89 -6.11 15.00
N ARG A 108 0.89 -6.74 14.37
CA ARG A 108 1.00 -7.14 12.96
C ARG A 108 0.44 -6.04 12.07
N ARG A 109 1.33 -5.44 11.28
CA ARG A 109 0.99 -4.37 10.35
C ARG A 109 0.17 -4.87 9.17
N ILE A 110 -0.68 -4.00 8.61
CA ILE A 110 -1.43 -4.23 7.37
C ILE A 110 -0.48 -4.19 6.18
N THR A 111 0.51 -3.30 6.25
CA THR A 111 1.50 -3.07 5.19
C THR A 111 2.74 -3.92 5.44
N LYS A 112 3.32 -4.46 4.35
CA LYS A 112 4.64 -5.08 4.42
C LYS A 112 5.73 -4.01 4.30
N PRO A 113 6.91 -4.22 4.91
CA PRO A 113 8.05 -3.32 4.72
C PRO A 113 8.38 -3.15 3.24
N PHE A 114 8.73 -1.91 2.88
CA PHE A 114 9.21 -1.60 1.53
C PHE A 114 10.57 -2.26 1.31
N MET A 115 10.67 -3.13 0.33
CA MET A 115 11.95 -3.71 -0.08
C MET A 115 12.50 -2.92 -1.28
N LYS A 116 13.83 -2.79 -1.33
CA LYS A 116 14.50 -2.14 -2.46
C LYS A 116 14.17 -2.93 -3.73
N ASP A 117 13.73 -2.24 -4.76
CA ASP A 117 13.38 -2.78 -6.08
C ASP A 117 12.06 -3.59 -6.17
N GLU A 118 11.25 -3.61 -5.10
CA GLU A 118 9.92 -4.21 -5.13
C GLU A 118 8.83 -3.17 -4.87
N LEU A 119 7.68 -3.31 -5.55
CA LEU A 119 6.51 -2.49 -5.23
C LEU A 119 5.96 -2.88 -3.85
N PRO A 120 5.55 -1.89 -3.04
CA PRO A 120 4.94 -2.19 -1.76
C PRO A 120 3.68 -3.03 -1.93
N GLU A 121 3.61 -4.11 -1.16
CA GLU A 121 2.47 -5.00 -1.13
C GLU A 121 1.56 -4.72 0.06
N ILE A 122 0.27 -4.84 -0.18
CA ILE A 122 -0.77 -4.73 0.82
C ILE A 122 -1.54 -6.06 0.85
N GLN A 123 -1.69 -6.63 2.03
CA GLN A 123 -2.47 -7.84 2.23
C GLN A 123 -3.86 -7.49 2.74
N LEU A 124 -4.87 -7.69 1.91
CA LEU A 124 -6.26 -7.37 2.19
C LEU A 124 -7.07 -8.67 2.37
N LYS A 125 -7.86 -8.72 3.42
CA LYS A 125 -8.70 -9.89 3.71
C LYS A 125 -9.99 -9.84 2.90
N ILE A 126 -10.34 -10.94 2.24
CA ILE A 126 -11.63 -11.16 1.58
C ILE A 126 -12.52 -11.94 2.54
N PRO A 127 -13.67 -11.41 2.96
CA PRO A 127 -14.60 -12.15 3.80
C PRO A 127 -15.28 -13.25 2.98
N MET A 128 -15.18 -14.49 3.45
CA MET A 128 -15.75 -15.66 2.80
C MET A 128 -16.83 -16.30 3.67
N ASN A 129 -17.91 -16.77 3.05
CA ASN A 129 -18.87 -17.68 3.66
C ASN A 129 -18.82 -19.01 2.91
N LYS A 130 -18.24 -20.04 3.55
CA LYS A 130 -17.86 -21.29 2.90
C LYS A 130 -16.91 -20.99 1.72
N GLN A 131 -17.36 -21.22 0.49
CA GLN A 131 -16.57 -20.99 -0.73
C GLN A 131 -16.98 -19.71 -1.50
N LYS A 132 -17.98 -18.96 -1.00
CA LYS A 132 -18.46 -17.77 -1.67
C LYS A 132 -17.98 -16.50 -0.98
N SER A 133 -17.49 -15.52 -1.76
CA SER A 133 -17.18 -14.20 -1.25
C SER A 133 -18.43 -13.48 -0.76
N ILE A 134 -18.32 -12.82 0.40
CA ILE A 134 -19.39 -11.97 0.95
C ILE A 134 -19.26 -10.54 0.40
N CYS A 135 -18.06 -10.12 -0.03
CA CYS A 135 -17.88 -8.80 -0.62
C CYS A 135 -18.59 -8.73 -2.00
N SER A 136 -19.17 -7.57 -2.29
CA SER A 136 -19.75 -7.30 -3.59
C SER A 136 -18.65 -6.98 -4.60
N ILE A 137 -18.69 -7.61 -5.77
CA ILE A 137 -17.68 -7.45 -6.80
C ILE A 137 -18.37 -7.00 -8.08
N TYR A 138 -17.83 -6.00 -8.74
CA TYR A 138 -18.38 -5.38 -9.93
C TYR A 138 -17.34 -5.30 -11.05
N ASP A 139 -17.78 -5.45 -12.27
CA ASP A 139 -17.00 -5.10 -13.46
C ASP A 139 -16.94 -3.58 -13.69
N SER A 140 -16.27 -3.14 -14.74
CA SER A 140 -16.17 -1.73 -15.12
C SER A 140 -17.55 -1.12 -15.45
N SER A 141 -18.48 -1.92 -15.95
CA SER A 141 -19.85 -1.54 -16.31
C SER A 141 -20.84 -1.58 -15.14
N ASN A 142 -20.37 -1.88 -13.91
CA ASN A 142 -21.15 -2.05 -12.68
C ASN A 142 -22.05 -3.31 -12.64
N ASN A 143 -21.79 -4.31 -13.47
CA ASN A 143 -22.44 -5.61 -13.33
C ASN A 143 -21.78 -6.38 -12.19
N SER A 144 -22.61 -7.12 -11.43
CA SER A 144 -22.10 -8.01 -10.40
C SER A 144 -21.39 -9.22 -11.02
N ILE A 145 -20.19 -9.51 -10.50
CA ILE A 145 -19.36 -10.63 -10.97
C ILE A 145 -18.86 -11.46 -9.77
N ASP A 146 -18.33 -12.65 -10.06
CA ASP A 146 -17.72 -13.49 -9.02
C ASP A 146 -16.23 -13.22 -8.84
N ILE A 147 -15.71 -13.60 -7.65
CA ILE A 147 -14.29 -13.39 -7.28
C ILE A 147 -13.33 -14.08 -8.27
N GLU A 148 -13.74 -15.17 -8.89
CA GLU A 148 -12.95 -15.93 -9.85
C GLU A 148 -12.61 -15.13 -11.13
N GLN A 149 -13.35 -14.04 -11.39
CA GLN A 149 -13.08 -13.12 -12.51
C GLN A 149 -11.99 -12.09 -12.17
N VAL A 150 -11.65 -11.93 -10.88
CA VAL A 150 -10.56 -11.08 -10.43
C VAL A 150 -9.27 -11.90 -10.49
N LYS A 151 -8.41 -11.61 -11.47
CA LYS A 151 -7.18 -12.37 -11.74
C LYS A 151 -5.95 -11.54 -11.39
N GLU A 152 -4.82 -12.21 -11.33
CA GLU A 152 -3.51 -11.55 -11.31
C GLU A 152 -3.39 -10.54 -12.46
N GLY A 153 -2.84 -9.36 -12.18
CA GLY A 153 -2.77 -8.24 -13.12
C GLY A 153 -4.04 -7.40 -13.23
N SER A 154 -5.18 -7.83 -12.65
CA SER A 154 -6.39 -7.02 -12.64
C SER A 154 -6.17 -5.72 -11.89
N VAL A 155 -6.60 -4.60 -12.48
CA VAL A 155 -6.62 -3.29 -11.82
C VAL A 155 -7.98 -3.11 -11.13
N ILE A 156 -7.95 -2.84 -9.84
CA ILE A 156 -9.15 -2.72 -9.02
C ILE A 156 -9.16 -1.41 -8.21
N VAL A 157 -10.34 -1.00 -7.80
CA VAL A 157 -10.57 -0.09 -6.67
C VAL A 157 -11.40 -0.86 -5.66
N CYS A 158 -11.05 -0.80 -4.39
CA CYS A 158 -11.80 -1.48 -3.34
C CYS A 158 -12.26 -0.53 -2.23
N ILE A 159 -13.29 -0.96 -1.50
CA ILE A 159 -13.72 -0.35 -0.25
C ILE A 159 -13.25 -1.26 0.87
N LEU A 160 -12.37 -0.73 1.71
CA LEU A 160 -11.83 -1.40 2.89
C LEU A 160 -12.65 -0.99 4.11
N HIS A 161 -13.14 -1.96 4.87
CA HIS A 161 -13.76 -1.75 6.17
C HIS A 161 -12.72 -1.94 7.27
N ILE A 162 -12.38 -0.88 7.98
CA ILE A 162 -11.55 -0.93 9.19
C ILE A 162 -12.48 -1.18 10.37
N LYS A 163 -12.45 -2.40 10.88
CA LYS A 163 -13.45 -2.85 11.85
C LYS A 163 -13.01 -2.65 13.30
N GLY A 164 -11.75 -2.95 13.61
CA GLY A 164 -11.28 -2.84 14.99
C GLY A 164 -9.89 -3.43 15.22
N LEU A 165 -9.45 -3.41 16.46
CA LEU A 165 -8.23 -4.09 16.90
C LEU A 165 -8.58 -5.43 17.51
N LYS A 166 -7.94 -6.48 17.02
CA LYS A 166 -8.12 -7.84 17.50
C LYS A 166 -6.87 -8.31 18.24
N PHE A 167 -7.01 -8.58 19.54
CA PHE A 167 -5.92 -8.97 20.42
C PHE A 167 -5.95 -10.49 20.64
N LEU A 168 -4.86 -11.14 20.28
CA LEU A 168 -4.61 -12.56 20.48
C LEU A 168 -3.61 -12.75 21.65
N LYS A 169 -3.26 -14.00 21.96
CA LYS A 169 -2.34 -14.30 23.07
C LYS A 169 -0.91 -13.76 22.85
N LYS A 170 -0.45 -13.71 21.59
CA LYS A 170 0.94 -13.36 21.26
C LYS A 170 1.07 -12.12 20.41
N ASP A 171 0.02 -11.71 19.74
CA ASP A 171 0.01 -10.61 18.79
C ASP A 171 -1.34 -9.91 18.76
N TYR A 172 -1.40 -8.74 18.14
CA TYR A 172 -2.63 -8.05 17.80
C TYR A 172 -2.51 -7.38 16.44
N TYR A 173 -3.64 -7.09 15.83
CA TYR A 173 -3.69 -6.51 14.50
C TYR A 173 -4.98 -5.74 14.26
N CYS A 174 -4.96 -4.89 13.23
CA CYS A 174 -6.15 -4.23 12.74
C CYS A 174 -6.99 -5.21 11.91
N ASP A 175 -8.18 -5.58 12.42
CA ASP A 175 -9.13 -6.42 11.69
C ASP A 175 -9.82 -5.58 10.62
N ASN A 176 -9.41 -5.80 9.38
CA ASN A 176 -9.92 -5.12 8.20
C ASN A 176 -10.28 -6.14 7.14
N TYR A 177 -11.22 -5.78 6.28
CA TYR A 177 -11.61 -6.63 5.15
C TYR A 177 -12.19 -5.82 4.00
N ILE A 178 -12.09 -6.36 2.82
CA ILE A 178 -12.69 -5.78 1.61
C ILE A 178 -14.21 -5.93 1.68
N SER A 179 -14.93 -4.81 1.60
CA SER A 179 -16.39 -4.80 1.53
C SER A 179 -16.90 -4.82 0.10
N GLN A 180 -16.15 -4.17 -0.80
CA GLN A 180 -16.53 -4.07 -2.20
C GLN A 180 -15.29 -3.98 -3.09
N ILE A 181 -15.37 -4.57 -4.28
CA ILE A 181 -14.34 -4.49 -5.33
C ILE A 181 -15.01 -4.02 -6.62
N LYS A 182 -14.34 -3.12 -7.34
CA LYS A 182 -14.68 -2.77 -8.71
C LYS A 182 -13.46 -2.98 -9.59
N LEU A 183 -13.61 -3.79 -10.64
CA LEU A 183 -12.61 -3.89 -11.70
C LEU A 183 -12.59 -2.56 -12.48
N CYS A 184 -11.41 -2.04 -12.67
CA CYS A 184 -11.19 -0.92 -13.58
C CYS A 184 -11.01 -1.48 -15.00
N GLU A 185 -11.47 -0.74 -16.01
CA GLU A 185 -11.03 -1.03 -17.36
C GLU A 185 -9.50 -0.88 -17.39
N THR A 186 -8.81 -1.95 -17.65
CA THR A 186 -7.47 -1.83 -18.19
C THR A 186 -7.66 -1.15 -19.53
N SER A 187 -7.03 -0.02 -19.77
CA SER A 187 -6.84 0.46 -21.13
C SER A 187 -6.08 -0.65 -21.84
N ASN A 188 -6.83 -1.60 -22.39
CA ASN A 188 -6.31 -2.47 -23.40
C ASN A 188 -5.90 -1.54 -24.52
N TYR A 189 -4.63 -1.16 -24.56
CA TYR A 189 -4.03 -0.97 -25.86
C TYR A 189 -4.21 -2.34 -26.52
N LEU A 190 -5.29 -2.47 -27.27
CA LEU A 190 -5.53 -3.61 -28.13
C LEU A 190 -4.35 -3.61 -29.09
N ILE A 191 -3.28 -4.30 -28.70
CA ILE A 191 -2.32 -4.74 -29.70
C ILE A 191 -3.19 -5.52 -30.68
N PRO A 192 -3.29 -5.07 -31.93
CA PRO A 192 -4.13 -5.73 -32.91
C PRO A 192 -3.82 -7.22 -32.89
N THR A 193 -4.85 -8.06 -32.90
CA THR A 193 -4.68 -9.54 -32.94
C THR A 193 -3.94 -10.03 -34.17
N LYS A 194 -3.63 -9.11 -35.10
CA LYS A 194 -2.77 -9.34 -36.26
C LYS A 194 -1.31 -9.14 -35.81
N CYS A 195 -0.46 -10.11 -36.08
CA CYS A 195 0.97 -9.96 -35.86
C CYS A 195 1.48 -8.73 -36.65
N LEU A 196 1.96 -7.73 -35.91
CA LEU A 196 2.57 -6.52 -36.48
C LEU A 196 4.09 -6.64 -36.55
N ILE A 197 4.64 -7.80 -36.14
CA ILE A 197 6.07 -8.05 -36.26
C ILE A 197 6.35 -8.46 -37.72
N ASP A 198 6.92 -7.55 -38.48
CA ASP A 198 7.44 -7.83 -39.81
C ASP A 198 8.94 -8.14 -39.69
N PHE A 199 9.35 -9.34 -40.05
CA PHE A 199 10.75 -9.63 -40.24
C PHE A 199 11.12 -9.08 -41.63
N GLU A 200 11.71 -7.90 -41.68
CA GLU A 200 12.33 -7.42 -42.89
C GLU A 200 13.49 -8.36 -43.26
N ASP A 201 13.23 -9.29 -44.18
CA ASP A 201 14.28 -9.81 -45.03
C ASP A 201 14.92 -8.63 -45.74
N GLN A 202 16.23 -8.42 -45.51
CA GLN A 202 17.02 -7.38 -46.12
C GLN A 202 16.93 -7.40 -47.66
N LYS A 203 15.92 -6.74 -48.23
CA LYS A 203 15.93 -6.26 -49.64
C LYS A 203 14.76 -5.32 -49.90
N SER A 204 15.02 -4.04 -49.80
CA SER A 204 14.56 -2.94 -50.66
C SER A 204 14.36 -1.67 -49.86
N LEU A 205 15.40 -0.93 -49.71
CA LEU A 205 15.35 0.52 -49.56
C LEU A 205 14.73 1.11 -50.82
N ILE A 206 13.47 1.56 -50.77
CA ILE A 206 12.97 2.68 -51.61
C ILE A 206 11.60 3.09 -51.04
N ASN A 207 11.59 4.33 -50.48
CA ASN A 207 10.42 5.23 -50.31
C ASN A 207 9.23 4.80 -49.44
N ASP A 208 9.28 5.24 -48.20
CA ASP A 208 8.06 5.44 -47.40
C ASP A 208 8.06 6.80 -46.68
N PRO A 209 6.90 7.45 -46.55
CA PRO A 209 6.82 8.84 -46.14
C PRO A 209 7.19 8.98 -44.66
N LYS A 210 8.00 9.99 -44.38
CA LYS A 210 8.41 10.46 -43.07
C LYS A 210 7.24 10.48 -42.10
N TYR A 211 7.21 9.54 -41.15
CA TYR A 211 6.60 9.78 -39.87
C TYR A 211 7.60 10.53 -39.00
N ASP A 212 7.21 11.73 -38.57
CA ASP A 212 7.98 12.57 -37.65
C ASP A 212 8.14 11.88 -36.30
N TYR A 213 9.23 11.19 -36.07
CA TYR A 213 9.68 10.65 -34.79
C TYR A 213 10.51 11.65 -33.96
N GLU A 214 10.60 12.90 -34.41
CA GLU A 214 11.46 13.91 -33.75
C GLU A 214 10.96 14.40 -32.39
N ILE A 215 9.69 14.16 -32.03
CA ILE A 215 9.12 14.70 -30.76
C ILE A 215 9.42 13.80 -29.55
N LEU A 216 9.62 12.49 -29.77
CA LEU A 216 9.91 11.56 -28.66
C LEU A 216 11.39 11.55 -28.23
N ASP A 217 12.29 11.91 -29.11
CA ASP A 217 13.73 11.93 -28.81
C ASP A 217 14.14 13.12 -27.91
N GLU A 218 13.48 14.27 -28.05
CA GLU A 218 13.81 15.44 -27.21
C GLU A 218 13.40 15.26 -25.75
N GLU A 219 12.25 14.67 -25.50
CA GLU A 219 11.77 14.43 -24.13
C GLU A 219 12.58 13.34 -23.41
N VAL A 220 12.96 12.30 -24.12
CA VAL A 220 13.85 11.23 -23.62
C VAL A 220 15.25 11.77 -23.35
N ILE A 221 15.77 12.64 -24.22
CA ILE A 221 17.08 13.29 -24.06
C ILE A 221 17.04 14.27 -22.86
N LEU A 222 15.93 15.00 -22.67
CA LEU A 222 15.77 15.90 -21.54
C LEU A 222 15.72 15.14 -20.20
N LEU A 223 14.93 14.07 -20.12
CA LEU A 223 14.83 13.19 -18.94
C LEU A 223 16.15 12.50 -18.62
N SER A 224 16.91 12.10 -19.65
CA SER A 224 18.23 11.48 -19.45
C SER A 224 19.25 12.49 -18.90
N LYS A 225 19.21 13.75 -19.33
CA LYS A 225 20.05 14.82 -18.79
C LYS A 225 19.69 15.17 -17.34
N GLU A 226 18.41 15.32 -17.02
CA GLU A 226 17.96 15.56 -15.65
C GLU A 226 18.37 14.42 -14.71
N LYS A 227 18.25 13.18 -15.16
CA LYS A 227 18.70 12.02 -14.41
C LYS A 227 20.21 12.08 -14.11
N THR A 228 21.02 12.40 -15.11
CA THR A 228 22.48 12.50 -14.95
C THR A 228 22.87 13.62 -13.99
N GLU A 229 22.18 14.78 -14.04
CA GLU A 229 22.40 15.89 -13.12
C GLU A 229 22.02 15.55 -11.68
N LEU A 230 20.93 14.78 -11.48
CA LEU A 230 20.50 14.31 -10.17
C LEU A 230 21.48 13.28 -9.60
N GLU A 231 21.99 12.37 -10.43
CA GLU A 231 23.01 11.38 -10.02
C GLU A 231 24.32 12.06 -9.60
N GLU A 232 24.75 13.12 -10.31
CA GLU A 232 25.92 13.91 -9.91
C GLU A 232 25.71 14.66 -8.60
N LYS A 233 24.54 15.29 -8.41
CA LYS A 233 24.19 15.94 -7.14
C LYS A 233 24.14 14.95 -5.98
N TYR A 234 23.60 13.76 -6.21
CA TYR A 234 23.56 12.71 -5.20
C TYR A 234 24.96 12.29 -4.78
N LYS A 235 25.90 12.06 -5.72
CA LYS A 235 27.29 11.75 -5.42
C LYS A 235 28.00 12.85 -4.63
N GLN A 236 27.76 14.11 -4.98
CA GLN A 236 28.34 15.25 -4.26
C GLN A 236 27.84 15.31 -2.81
N LEU A 237 26.56 15.02 -2.56
CA LEU A 237 25.98 14.95 -1.23
C LEU A 237 26.55 13.78 -0.41
N GLU A 238 26.75 12.62 -1.00
CA GLU A 238 27.40 11.48 -0.32
C GLU A 238 28.83 11.81 0.13
N ILE A 239 29.62 12.46 -0.73
CA ILE A 239 30.98 12.89 -0.39
C ILE A 239 30.94 13.90 0.78
N LYS A 240 30.00 14.83 0.75
CA LYS A 240 29.83 15.82 1.81
C LYS A 240 29.44 15.18 3.14
N ILE A 241 28.49 14.25 3.13
CA ILE A 241 28.06 13.50 4.33
C ILE A 241 29.22 12.72 4.92
N THR A 242 30.03 12.07 4.09
CA THR A 242 31.21 11.31 4.54
C THR A 242 32.23 12.23 5.19
N GLY A 243 32.48 13.41 4.62
CA GLY A 243 33.37 14.42 5.17
C GLY A 243 32.87 14.96 6.53
N ASP A 244 31.59 15.27 6.62
CA ASP A 244 30.98 15.75 7.87
C ASP A 244 31.00 14.69 8.97
N GLN A 245 30.81 13.41 8.64
CA GLN A 245 30.95 12.30 9.58
C GLN A 245 32.38 12.16 10.12
N GLN A 246 33.39 12.33 9.26
CA GLN A 246 34.79 12.32 9.69
C GLN A 246 35.11 13.49 10.63
N ASN A 247 34.66 14.71 10.30
CA ASN A 247 34.78 15.87 11.14
C ASN A 247 34.16 15.67 12.54
N LEU A 248 33.02 15.03 12.57
CA LEU A 248 32.27 14.74 13.80
C LEU A 248 33.03 13.73 14.70
N ILE A 249 33.71 12.76 14.10
CA ILE A 249 34.55 11.79 14.78
C ILE A 249 35.78 12.50 15.35
N GLU A 250 36.42 13.42 14.62
CA GLU A 250 37.55 14.19 15.09
C GLU A 250 37.19 15.13 16.25
N LEU A 251 36.03 15.79 16.16
CA LEU A 251 35.54 16.64 17.25
C LEU A 251 35.26 15.84 18.52
N LYS A 252 34.67 14.66 18.41
CA LYS A 252 34.48 13.75 19.55
C LYS A 252 35.80 13.37 20.20
N LYS A 253 36.81 12.97 19.41
CA LYS A 253 38.14 12.67 19.94
C LYS A 253 38.79 13.85 20.66
N LYS A 254 38.60 15.08 20.17
CA LYS A 254 39.08 16.29 20.83
C LYS A 254 38.39 16.55 22.17
N ILE A 255 37.08 16.29 22.24
CA ILE A 255 36.31 16.42 23.51
C ILE A 255 36.78 15.37 24.53
N ASP A 256 36.95 14.12 24.09
CA ASP A 256 37.40 13.02 24.98
C ASP A 256 38.80 13.23 25.50
N ASN A 257 39.67 13.98 24.78
CA ASN A 257 41.02 14.33 25.22
C ASN A 257 41.07 15.57 26.13
N LEU A 258 39.96 16.29 26.33
CA LEU A 258 39.87 17.46 27.22
C LEU A 258 39.26 17.13 28.59
N ASN A 259 38.76 15.91 28.77
CA ASN A 259 38.29 15.33 30.03
C ASN A 259 39.35 14.38 30.62
#